data_4eda491d3b463b7032562c2ae3f6bc6b
#
_entry.id   4eda491d3b463b7032562c2ae3f6bc6b
#
_cell.length_a   1.000
_cell.length_b   1.000
_cell.length_c   1.000
_cell.angle_alpha   90.00
_cell.angle_beta   90.00
_cell.angle_gamma   90.00
#
_symmetry.space_group_name_H-M   'P 1'
#
loop_
_entity.id
_entity.type
_entity.pdbx_description
1 polymer ?
#
loop_
_entity_poly.entity_id
_entity_poly.type
_entity_poly.pdbx_seq_one_letter_code
_entity_poly.pdbx_strand_id
1 'polypeptide(L)'
;MATWNSRGLRGSTLEDLVNRTNEQYREKGLALIQKIPTPITPVRMDKENRHITLAYFDQRSTVDYIGAVQGIPVCFDAKECSAQTFPLANIHPHQVKFMEDFEKQNGVAFFLIFFSQLNLFYYLPFQELLVYWRRMEEGGRKSFRREELDEKYYLPKNERISGSLFRGIKIWIWKHVCCHNTRNVTVHSVYSNTLRDAQKSCFA
;
A
#
# COMPACT_ATOMS: atom_id res chain seq x y z
N MET A 1 31.67 -13.41 -14.10
CA MET A 1 30.66 -12.34 -14.30
C MET A 1 29.48 -12.62 -13.37
N ALA A 2 29.30 -11.82 -12.36
CA ALA A 2 28.18 -12.00 -11.41
C ALA A 2 26.89 -11.52 -12.08
N THR A 3 26.00 -12.44 -12.39
CA THR A 3 24.66 -12.11 -12.90
C THR A 3 23.86 -11.46 -11.80
N TRP A 4 23.51 -10.20 -11.99
CA TRP A 4 22.60 -9.40 -11.16
C TRP A 4 21.15 -9.92 -11.24
N ASN A 5 20.96 -11.21 -10.92
CA ASN A 5 19.63 -11.79 -10.68
C ASN A 5 19.31 -11.71 -9.18
N SER A 6 19.42 -10.50 -8.63
CA SER A 6 19.08 -10.26 -7.25
C SER A 6 17.57 -10.28 -7.05
N ARG A 7 17.14 -10.88 -5.94
CA ARG A 7 15.74 -10.94 -5.47
C ARG A 7 15.03 -9.58 -5.39
N GLY A 8 15.77 -8.46 -5.48
CA GLY A 8 15.25 -7.10 -5.48
C GLY A 8 14.49 -6.67 -6.75
N LEU A 9 14.67 -7.38 -7.88
CA LEU A 9 13.97 -7.07 -9.12
C LEU A 9 12.61 -7.78 -9.29
N ARG A 10 12.25 -8.71 -8.41
CA ARG A 10 10.96 -9.42 -8.49
C ARG A 10 9.77 -8.64 -7.92
N GLY A 11 9.99 -7.57 -7.13
CA GLY A 11 8.95 -6.65 -6.70
C GLY A 11 8.62 -5.57 -7.72
N SER A 12 9.37 -5.47 -8.82
CA SER A 12 9.32 -4.34 -9.74
C SER A 12 7.96 -4.18 -10.42
N THR A 13 7.27 -5.26 -10.78
CA THR A 13 5.99 -5.17 -11.52
C THR A 13 4.87 -4.57 -10.70
N LEU A 14 4.68 -5.01 -9.46
CA LEU A 14 3.68 -4.44 -8.55
C LEU A 14 4.05 -3.03 -8.12
N GLU A 15 5.29 -2.81 -7.73
CA GLU A 15 5.79 -1.49 -7.34
C GLU A 15 5.71 -0.48 -8.48
N ASP A 16 6.10 -0.86 -9.70
CA ASP A 16 5.99 0.00 -10.88
C ASP A 16 4.53 0.37 -11.18
N LEU A 17 3.63 -0.59 -11.00
CA LEU A 17 2.21 -0.38 -11.15
C LEU A 17 1.69 0.64 -10.13
N VAL A 18 2.04 0.48 -8.85
CA VAL A 18 1.68 1.38 -7.76
C VAL A 18 2.27 2.78 -8.00
N ASN A 19 3.55 2.88 -8.38
CA ASN A 19 4.21 4.15 -8.63
C ASN A 19 3.53 4.94 -9.76
N ARG A 20 3.20 4.28 -10.89
CA ARG A 20 2.45 4.90 -12.00
C ARG A 20 1.07 5.36 -11.57
N THR A 21 0.41 4.61 -10.69
CA THR A 21 -0.89 5.00 -10.14
C THR A 21 -0.78 6.26 -9.30
N ASN A 22 0.19 6.28 -8.41
CA ASN A 22 0.42 7.39 -7.51
C ASN A 22 0.73 8.68 -8.30
N GLU A 23 1.50 8.56 -9.40
CA GLU A 23 1.76 9.67 -10.31
C GLU A 23 0.47 10.20 -10.94
N GLN A 24 -0.37 9.32 -11.50
CA GLN A 24 -1.65 9.71 -12.06
C GLN A 24 -2.60 10.35 -11.03
N TYR A 25 -2.56 9.88 -9.78
CA TYR A 25 -3.35 10.48 -8.70
C TYR A 25 -2.86 11.87 -8.35
N ARG A 26 -1.55 12.07 -8.33
CA ARG A 26 -0.93 13.38 -8.11
C ARG A 26 -1.31 14.36 -9.21
N GLU A 27 -1.18 13.99 -10.48
CA GLU A 27 -1.55 14.82 -11.63
C GLU A 27 -3.02 15.24 -11.61
N LYS A 28 -3.90 14.37 -11.11
CA LYS A 28 -5.34 14.63 -11.01
C LYS A 28 -5.77 15.28 -9.69
N GLY A 29 -4.83 15.61 -8.81
CA GLY A 29 -5.15 16.17 -7.49
C GLY A 29 -5.96 15.25 -6.58
N LEU A 30 -5.92 13.93 -6.78
CA LEU A 30 -6.73 12.96 -6.03
C LEU A 30 -6.01 12.42 -4.80
N ALA A 31 -4.70 12.26 -4.88
CA ALA A 31 -3.87 11.81 -3.79
C ALA A 31 -2.43 12.29 -3.98
N LEU A 32 -1.73 12.44 -2.87
CA LEU A 32 -0.29 12.63 -2.85
C LEU A 32 0.31 11.48 -2.04
N ILE A 33 0.90 10.51 -2.73
CA ILE A 33 1.49 9.32 -2.12
C ILE A 33 2.94 9.22 -2.55
N GLN A 34 3.82 9.03 -1.58
CA GLN A 34 5.25 8.92 -1.80
C GLN A 34 5.74 7.53 -1.43
N LYS A 35 6.62 6.96 -2.27
CA LYS A 35 7.37 5.77 -1.89
C LYS A 35 8.45 6.17 -0.89
N ILE A 36 8.55 5.42 0.20
CA ILE A 36 9.56 5.63 1.23
C ILE A 36 10.83 4.87 0.81
N PRO A 37 11.95 5.58 0.59
CA PRO A 37 13.20 4.92 0.24
C PRO A 37 13.75 4.18 1.47
N THR A 38 14.45 3.07 1.22
CA THR A 38 15.22 2.42 2.27
C THR A 38 16.33 3.36 2.74
N PRO A 39 16.37 3.74 4.05
CA PRO A 39 17.38 4.65 4.55
C PRO A 39 18.76 3.99 4.54
N ILE A 40 19.71 4.66 3.90
CA ILE A 40 21.12 4.24 3.86
C ILE A 40 22.02 5.38 4.34
N THR A 41 23.04 5.04 5.11
CA THR A 41 24.08 5.98 5.51
C THR A 41 25.36 5.71 4.72
N PRO A 42 25.80 6.66 3.87
CA PRO A 42 27.02 6.52 3.09
C PRO A 42 28.25 6.52 4.02
N VAL A 43 29.14 5.53 3.82
CA VAL A 43 30.46 5.48 4.48
C VAL A 43 31.54 6.02 3.58
N ARG A 44 31.46 5.70 2.27
CA ARG A 44 32.38 6.18 1.26
C ARG A 44 31.63 6.66 0.04
N MET A 45 32.06 7.81 -0.47
CA MET A 45 31.55 8.40 -1.71
C MET A 45 32.71 8.60 -2.68
N ASP A 46 32.51 8.23 -3.91
CA ASP A 46 33.34 8.65 -5.02
C ASP A 46 32.86 10.06 -5.42
N LYS A 47 33.72 11.06 -5.17
CA LYS A 47 33.38 12.46 -5.44
C LYS A 47 33.42 12.79 -6.93
N GLU A 48 34.21 12.08 -7.72
CA GLU A 48 34.37 12.33 -9.16
C GLU A 48 33.12 11.85 -9.92
N ASN A 49 32.68 10.62 -9.61
CA ASN A 49 31.56 9.99 -10.28
C ASN A 49 30.22 10.17 -9.54
N ARG A 50 30.20 10.85 -8.40
CA ARG A 50 29.01 11.13 -7.58
C ARG A 50 28.20 9.88 -7.19
N HIS A 51 28.87 8.77 -6.92
CA HIS A 51 28.19 7.55 -6.46
C HIS A 51 28.72 7.09 -5.11
N ILE A 52 27.89 6.34 -4.40
CA ILE A 52 28.21 5.75 -3.09
C ILE A 52 28.92 4.43 -3.36
N THR A 53 30.14 4.28 -2.88
CA THR A 53 30.94 3.04 -3.02
C THR A 53 30.77 2.11 -1.84
N LEU A 54 30.38 2.64 -0.68
CA LEU A 54 30.08 1.86 0.53
C LEU A 54 29.00 2.60 1.33
N ALA A 55 27.96 1.88 1.73
CA ALA A 55 26.91 2.36 2.62
C ALA A 55 26.42 1.22 3.51
N TYR A 56 25.82 1.53 4.64
CA TYR A 56 25.06 0.57 5.43
C TYR A 56 23.60 1.02 5.57
N PHE A 57 22.72 0.05 5.83
CA PHE A 57 21.31 0.35 6.14
C PHE A 57 21.23 0.98 7.52
N ASP A 58 20.70 2.19 7.61
CA ASP A 58 20.62 2.94 8.86
C ASP A 58 19.50 2.41 9.74
N GLN A 59 18.32 2.31 9.20
CA GLN A 59 17.14 1.81 9.87
C GLN A 59 16.33 0.88 8.96
N ARG A 60 15.47 0.07 9.55
CA ARG A 60 14.49 -0.70 8.78
C ARG A 60 13.41 0.25 8.26
N SER A 61 13.10 0.17 6.98
CA SER A 61 11.96 0.89 6.41
C SER A 61 10.67 0.50 7.14
N THR A 62 9.83 1.48 7.47
CA THR A 62 8.58 1.24 8.19
C THR A 62 7.52 0.60 7.30
N VAL A 63 7.18 1.28 6.20
CA VAL A 63 6.24 0.85 5.15
C VAL A 63 6.76 1.34 3.80
N ASP A 64 6.24 0.79 2.69
CA ASP A 64 6.71 1.17 1.36
C ASP A 64 6.15 2.53 0.90
N TYR A 65 4.94 2.92 1.35
CA TYR A 65 4.24 4.10 0.87
C TYR A 65 3.55 4.85 1.99
N ILE A 66 3.66 6.18 1.97
CA ILE A 66 2.96 7.10 2.87
C ILE A 66 2.43 8.29 2.06
N GLY A 67 1.28 8.82 2.45
CA GLY A 67 0.74 10.00 1.79
C GLY A 67 -0.60 10.45 2.35
N ALA A 68 -1.33 11.18 1.53
CA ALA A 68 -2.67 11.63 1.83
C ALA A 68 -3.60 11.45 0.62
N VAL A 69 -4.82 11.01 0.87
CA VAL A 69 -5.90 10.88 -0.11
C VAL A 69 -7.04 11.79 0.32
N GLN A 70 -7.25 12.89 -0.41
CA GLN A 70 -8.32 13.87 -0.09
C GLN A 70 -8.31 14.31 1.38
N GLY A 71 -7.12 14.60 1.93
CA GLY A 71 -6.94 15.05 3.31
C GLY A 71 -6.85 13.93 4.35
N ILE A 72 -7.05 12.67 3.97
CA ILE A 72 -6.95 11.52 4.87
C ILE A 72 -5.55 10.93 4.80
N PRO A 73 -4.79 10.86 5.91
CA PRO A 73 -3.48 10.21 5.93
C PRO A 73 -3.61 8.72 5.59
N VAL A 74 -2.72 8.23 4.73
CA VAL A 74 -2.67 6.81 4.36
C VAL A 74 -1.25 6.28 4.43
N CYS A 75 -1.09 5.03 4.86
CA CYS A 75 0.15 4.30 4.70
C CYS A 75 -0.14 2.86 4.25
N PHE A 76 0.72 2.32 3.42
CA PHE A 76 0.57 0.94 2.98
C PHE A 76 1.87 0.31 2.52
N ASP A 77 1.83 -0.99 2.47
CA ASP A 77 2.92 -1.81 1.95
C ASP A 77 2.40 -2.69 0.80
N ALA A 78 3.23 -2.91 -0.22
CA ALA A 78 2.89 -3.69 -1.39
C ALA A 78 3.59 -5.05 -1.35
N LYS A 79 2.81 -6.12 -1.37
CA LYS A 79 3.32 -7.49 -1.27
C LYS A 79 2.89 -8.34 -2.46
N GLU A 80 3.82 -9.07 -3.03
CA GLU A 80 3.52 -10.07 -4.05
C GLU A 80 3.53 -11.47 -3.46
N CYS A 81 2.55 -12.29 -3.83
CA CYS A 81 2.45 -13.68 -3.42
C CYS A 81 2.12 -14.56 -4.64
N SER A 82 2.98 -15.54 -4.92
CA SER A 82 2.73 -16.50 -6.01
C SER A 82 1.80 -17.64 -5.60
N ALA A 83 1.60 -17.89 -4.31
CA ALA A 83 0.74 -18.95 -3.80
C ALA A 83 -0.66 -18.42 -3.41
N GLN A 84 -1.61 -19.33 -3.23
CA GLN A 84 -2.95 -19.00 -2.71
C GLN A 84 -2.97 -18.81 -1.18
N THR A 85 -1.87 -19.11 -0.52
CA THR A 85 -1.67 -18.92 0.91
C THR A 85 -0.61 -17.84 1.12
N PHE A 86 -0.95 -16.81 1.87
CA PHE A 86 -0.04 -15.71 2.18
C PHE A 86 0.67 -15.98 3.51
N PRO A 87 2.00 -16.13 3.54
CA PRO A 87 2.75 -16.32 4.77
C PRO A 87 2.92 -14.99 5.52
N LEU A 88 2.57 -14.96 6.81
CA LEU A 88 2.73 -13.78 7.65
C LEU A 88 4.19 -13.40 7.89
N ALA A 89 5.14 -14.33 7.62
CA ALA A 89 6.57 -14.04 7.62
C ALA A 89 7.00 -12.98 6.58
N ASN A 90 6.17 -12.71 5.56
CA ASN A 90 6.40 -11.64 4.60
C ASN A 90 6.08 -10.24 5.17
N ILE A 91 5.47 -10.18 6.34
CA ILE A 91 5.17 -8.94 7.06
C ILE A 91 6.06 -8.89 8.30
N HIS A 92 6.75 -7.79 8.47
CA HIS A 92 7.67 -7.64 9.60
C HIS A 92 6.97 -6.99 10.81
N PRO A 93 7.32 -7.38 12.06
CA PRO A 93 6.72 -6.81 13.27
C PRO A 93 6.80 -5.28 13.36
N HIS A 94 7.88 -4.68 12.85
CA HIS A 94 8.02 -3.22 12.85
C HIS A 94 7.04 -2.52 11.88
N GLN A 95 6.63 -3.19 10.78
CA GLN A 95 5.60 -2.68 9.88
C GLN A 95 4.24 -2.69 10.57
N VAL A 96 3.91 -3.80 11.26
CA VAL A 96 2.68 -3.93 12.05
C VAL A 96 2.62 -2.85 13.12
N LYS A 97 3.71 -2.67 13.86
CA LYS A 97 3.79 -1.64 14.92
C LYS A 97 3.62 -0.23 14.36
N PHE A 98 4.27 0.09 13.25
CA PHE A 98 4.12 1.38 12.60
C PHE A 98 2.69 1.64 12.14
N MET A 99 2.05 0.66 11.49
CA MET A 99 0.67 0.79 11.02
C MET A 99 -0.33 0.94 12.17
N GLU A 100 -0.09 0.25 13.29
CA GLU A 100 -0.89 0.42 14.50
C GLU A 100 -0.79 1.86 15.04
N ASP A 101 0.42 2.39 15.14
CA ASP A 101 0.63 3.75 15.63
C ASP A 101 0.10 4.80 14.63
N PHE A 102 0.15 4.50 13.33
CA PHE A 102 -0.42 5.35 12.28
C PHE A 102 -1.95 5.43 12.36
N GLU A 103 -2.64 4.32 12.62
CA GLU A 103 -4.10 4.32 12.81
C GLU A 103 -4.52 5.04 14.10
N LYS A 104 -3.70 4.99 15.17
CA LYS A 104 -3.93 5.81 16.38
C LYS A 104 -3.91 7.31 16.10
N GLN A 105 -3.28 7.75 15.02
CA GLN A 105 -3.30 9.14 14.55
C GLN A 105 -4.45 9.42 13.56
N ASN A 106 -5.47 8.55 13.51
CA ASN A 106 -6.59 8.60 12.57
C ASN A 106 -6.19 8.47 11.09
N GLY A 107 -5.04 7.86 10.82
CA GLY A 107 -4.65 7.45 9.48
C GLY A 107 -5.31 6.12 9.08
N VAL A 108 -5.22 5.79 7.80
CA VAL A 108 -5.67 4.50 7.25
C VAL A 108 -4.45 3.68 6.84
N ALA A 109 -4.33 2.49 7.39
CA ALA A 109 -3.25 1.57 7.08
C ALA A 109 -3.77 0.30 6.38
N PHE A 110 -3.03 -0.23 5.41
CA PHE A 110 -3.40 -1.44 4.68
C PHE A 110 -2.20 -2.09 3.99
N PHE A 111 -2.42 -3.33 3.53
CA PHE A 111 -1.52 -4.01 2.61
C PHE A 111 -2.20 -4.16 1.25
N LEU A 112 -1.44 -3.90 0.19
CA LEU A 112 -1.85 -4.22 -1.17
C LEU A 112 -1.18 -5.53 -1.55
N ILE A 113 -1.96 -6.60 -1.69
CA ILE A 113 -1.44 -7.93 -2.01
C ILE A 113 -1.77 -8.27 -3.46
N PHE A 114 -0.75 -8.65 -4.22
CA PHE A 114 -0.91 -9.17 -5.57
C PHE A 114 -0.68 -10.68 -5.58
N PHE A 115 -1.74 -11.44 -5.80
CA PHE A 115 -1.66 -12.88 -6.03
C PHE A 115 -1.31 -13.15 -7.49
N SER A 116 -0.02 -13.31 -7.79
CA SER A 116 0.49 -13.29 -9.16
C SER A 116 0.00 -14.46 -10.02
N GLN A 117 -0.16 -15.67 -9.47
CA GLN A 117 -0.73 -16.82 -10.20
C GLN A 117 -2.19 -16.62 -10.61
N LEU A 118 -2.94 -15.88 -9.81
CA LEU A 118 -4.35 -15.59 -10.06
C LEU A 118 -4.53 -14.27 -10.80
N ASN A 119 -3.46 -13.51 -10.93
CA ASN A 119 -3.48 -12.14 -11.43
C ASN A 119 -4.59 -11.31 -10.73
N LEU A 120 -4.60 -11.35 -9.41
CA LEU A 120 -5.65 -10.81 -8.56
C LEU A 120 -5.03 -9.88 -7.52
N PHE A 121 -5.60 -8.68 -7.39
CA PHE A 121 -5.22 -7.72 -6.37
C PHE A 121 -6.19 -7.77 -5.20
N TYR A 122 -5.65 -7.70 -4.00
CA TYR A 122 -6.40 -7.67 -2.77
C TYR A 122 -5.95 -6.52 -1.89
N TYR A 123 -6.91 -5.77 -1.41
CA TYR A 123 -6.70 -4.76 -0.39
C TYR A 123 -6.96 -5.42 0.97
N LEU A 124 -5.94 -5.52 1.79
CA LEU A 124 -6.04 -6.06 3.14
C LEU A 124 -6.02 -4.90 4.14
N PRO A 125 -7.16 -4.49 4.71
CA PRO A 125 -7.19 -3.51 5.79
C PRO A 125 -6.32 -3.97 6.94
N PHE A 126 -5.63 -3.04 7.59
CA PHE A 126 -4.76 -3.38 8.72
C PHE A 126 -5.52 -4.09 9.85
N GLN A 127 -6.75 -3.69 10.14
CA GLN A 127 -7.58 -4.32 11.15
C GLN A 127 -7.90 -5.80 10.85
N GLU A 128 -8.06 -6.16 9.56
CA GLU A 128 -8.23 -7.57 9.16
C GLU A 128 -6.92 -8.35 9.26
N LEU A 129 -5.80 -7.73 8.89
CA LEU A 129 -4.49 -8.33 9.12
C LEU A 129 -4.28 -8.70 10.60
N LEU A 130 -4.68 -7.82 11.53
CA LEU A 130 -4.51 -8.04 12.98
C LEU A 130 -5.23 -9.31 13.48
N VAL A 131 -6.31 -9.74 12.84
CA VAL A 131 -6.99 -11.00 13.17
C VAL A 131 -6.06 -12.19 12.94
N TYR A 132 -5.40 -12.22 11.76
CA TYR A 132 -4.44 -13.28 11.43
C TYR A 132 -3.14 -13.16 12.22
N TRP A 133 -2.72 -11.95 12.51
CA TRP A 133 -1.51 -11.66 13.29
C TRP A 133 -1.65 -12.16 14.73
N ARG A 134 -2.73 -11.81 15.42
CA ARG A 134 -3.03 -12.27 16.78
C ARG A 134 -3.17 -13.79 16.84
N ARG A 135 -3.86 -14.40 15.86
CA ARG A 135 -3.92 -15.86 15.74
C ARG A 135 -2.52 -16.49 15.71
N MET A 136 -1.59 -15.89 14.98
CA MET A 136 -0.19 -16.36 14.93
C MET A 136 0.53 -16.18 16.27
N GLU A 137 0.34 -15.05 16.94
CA GLU A 137 0.95 -14.79 18.26
C GLU A 137 0.42 -15.76 19.35
N GLU A 138 -0.81 -16.16 19.25
CA GLU A 138 -1.44 -17.17 20.12
C GLU A 138 -1.02 -18.62 19.78
N GLY A 139 -0.04 -18.79 18.92
CA GLY A 139 0.50 -20.10 18.52
C GLY A 139 -0.24 -20.80 17.38
N GLY A 140 -1.20 -20.11 16.75
CA GLY A 140 -1.94 -20.62 15.62
C GLY A 140 -1.17 -20.52 14.30
N ARG A 141 -1.90 -20.67 13.18
CA ARG A 141 -1.33 -20.71 11.84
C ARG A 141 -0.65 -19.39 11.46
N LYS A 142 0.59 -19.47 10.97
CA LYS A 142 1.45 -18.34 10.55
C LYS A 142 1.20 -17.91 9.09
N SER A 143 -0.03 -18.07 8.64
CA SER A 143 -0.44 -17.71 7.28
C SER A 143 -1.96 -17.58 7.21
N PHE A 144 -2.47 -16.93 6.18
CA PHE A 144 -3.89 -16.97 5.83
C PHE A 144 -4.06 -17.45 4.40
N ARG A 145 -5.18 -18.11 4.13
CA ARG A 145 -5.56 -18.58 2.79
C ARG A 145 -6.41 -17.53 2.11
N ARG A 146 -6.43 -17.57 0.78
CA ARG A 146 -7.31 -16.74 -0.02
C ARG A 146 -8.79 -16.89 0.38
N GLU A 147 -9.23 -18.12 0.69
CA GLU A 147 -10.61 -18.41 1.07
C GLU A 147 -11.02 -17.80 2.42
N GLU A 148 -10.06 -17.35 3.22
CA GLU A 148 -10.32 -16.63 4.49
C GLU A 148 -10.52 -15.14 4.28
N LEU A 149 -10.24 -14.64 3.07
CA LEU A 149 -10.31 -13.22 2.73
C LEU A 149 -11.72 -12.83 2.30
N ASP A 150 -12.20 -11.68 2.77
CA ASP A 150 -13.52 -11.16 2.39
C ASP A 150 -13.52 -10.70 0.92
N GLU A 151 -14.44 -11.26 0.13
CA GLU A 151 -14.55 -10.97 -1.31
C GLU A 151 -14.75 -9.49 -1.64
N LYS A 152 -15.31 -8.71 -0.72
CA LYS A 152 -15.53 -7.27 -0.92
C LYS A 152 -14.25 -6.47 -1.11
N TYR A 153 -13.08 -7.00 -0.70
CA TYR A 153 -11.79 -6.34 -0.79
C TYR A 153 -10.95 -6.78 -1.99
N TYR A 154 -11.48 -7.66 -2.82
CA TYR A 154 -10.86 -7.93 -4.12
C TYR A 154 -11.02 -6.74 -5.05
N LEU A 155 -9.92 -6.32 -5.65
CA LEU A 155 -9.93 -5.23 -6.60
C LEU A 155 -10.34 -5.78 -7.98
N PRO A 156 -11.42 -5.25 -8.58
CA PRO A 156 -11.92 -5.78 -9.84
C PRO A 156 -10.90 -5.57 -10.97
N LYS A 157 -10.67 -6.63 -11.75
CA LYS A 157 -10.02 -6.53 -13.05
C LYS A 157 -11.00 -5.86 -14.01
N ASN A 158 -10.74 -4.64 -14.40
CA ASN A 158 -11.42 -4.12 -15.58
C ASN A 158 -10.73 -4.69 -16.82
N GLU A 159 -11.46 -5.51 -17.57
CA GLU A 159 -10.97 -6.27 -18.71
C GLU A 159 -10.47 -5.43 -19.91
N ARG A 160 -10.60 -4.12 -19.86
CA ARG A 160 -10.15 -3.23 -20.93
C ARG A 160 -9.05 -2.32 -20.41
N ILE A 161 -7.83 -2.61 -20.83
CA ILE A 161 -6.69 -1.71 -20.85
C ILE A 161 -5.84 -1.66 -19.57
N SER A 162 -4.55 -1.59 -19.79
CA SER A 162 -3.47 -1.30 -18.87
C SER A 162 -3.63 -0.01 -18.01
N GLY A 163 -4.71 0.74 -18.17
CA GLY A 163 -5.06 1.91 -17.37
C GLY A 163 -6.25 1.72 -16.41
N SER A 164 -6.99 0.62 -16.52
CA SER A 164 -8.25 0.45 -15.77
C SER A 164 -8.10 -0.30 -14.43
N LEU A 165 -7.00 -1.02 -14.23
CA LEU A 165 -6.63 -1.55 -12.92
C LEU A 165 -6.62 -0.45 -11.87
N PHE A 166 -6.14 0.72 -12.27
CA PHE A 166 -6.05 1.94 -11.49
C PHE A 166 -7.41 2.55 -11.13
N ARG A 167 -8.40 2.42 -12.01
CA ARG A 167 -9.75 2.93 -11.75
C ARG A 167 -10.44 2.15 -10.63
N GLY A 168 -10.23 0.84 -10.58
CA GLY A 168 -10.74 -0.03 -9.51
C GLY A 168 -10.10 0.29 -8.16
N ILE A 169 -8.77 0.38 -8.11
CA ILE A 169 -8.01 0.76 -6.90
C ILE A 169 -8.44 2.16 -6.44
N LYS A 170 -8.60 3.12 -7.35
CA LYS A 170 -9.05 4.48 -7.09
C LYS A 170 -10.42 4.53 -6.41
N ILE A 171 -11.42 3.89 -7.01
CA ILE A 171 -12.80 3.90 -6.48
C ILE A 171 -12.83 3.18 -5.14
N TRP A 172 -12.04 2.12 -5.00
CA TRP A 172 -12.04 1.32 -3.80
C TRP A 172 -11.35 2.03 -2.62
N ILE A 173 -10.13 2.58 -2.79
CA ILE A 173 -9.45 3.40 -1.76
C ILE A 173 -10.36 4.56 -1.36
N TRP A 174 -10.96 5.25 -2.33
CA TRP A 174 -11.83 6.38 -2.05
C TRP A 174 -13.08 5.99 -1.27
N LYS A 175 -13.78 4.91 -1.66
CA LYS A 175 -14.96 4.41 -0.92
C LYS A 175 -14.63 4.00 0.52
N HIS A 176 -13.51 3.32 0.74
CA HIS A 176 -13.21 2.76 2.07
C HIS A 176 -12.52 3.76 2.98
N VAL A 177 -11.66 4.62 2.45
CA VAL A 177 -11.05 5.71 3.20
C VAL A 177 -12.11 6.74 3.61
N CYS A 178 -13.01 7.14 2.73
CA CYS A 178 -14.09 8.05 3.07
C CYS A 178 -15.12 7.44 4.05
N CYS A 179 -15.45 6.14 3.90
CA CYS A 179 -16.42 5.49 4.78
C CYS A 179 -15.88 5.21 6.21
N HIS A 180 -14.57 5.02 6.39
CA HIS A 180 -14.01 4.83 7.73
C HIS A 180 -13.96 6.13 8.53
N ASN A 181 -13.76 7.26 7.87
CA ASN A 181 -13.65 8.55 8.57
C ASN A 181 -15.00 9.17 8.96
N THR A 182 -16.12 8.72 8.37
CA THR A 182 -17.45 9.21 8.74
C THR A 182 -17.95 8.71 10.09
N ARG A 183 -17.27 7.74 10.71
CA ARG A 183 -17.66 7.23 12.05
C ARG A 183 -17.05 8.02 13.21
N ASN A 184 -16.00 8.83 13.01
CA ASN A 184 -15.27 9.48 14.10
C ASN A 184 -14.97 10.96 13.95
N VAL A 185 -15.43 11.63 12.89
CA VAL A 185 -15.17 13.06 12.73
C VAL A 185 -16.47 13.78 12.43
N THR A 186 -16.91 14.61 13.36
CA THR A 186 -17.82 15.74 13.09
C THR A 186 -17.02 16.74 12.23
N VAL A 187 -16.92 16.48 10.93
CA VAL A 187 -16.25 17.37 10.00
C VAL A 187 -17.14 18.59 9.81
N HIS A 188 -16.66 19.73 10.26
CA HIS A 188 -17.27 21.04 10.02
C HIS A 188 -17.63 21.21 8.53
N SER A 189 -18.78 21.79 8.29
CA SER A 189 -19.54 21.94 7.04
C SER A 189 -18.82 22.53 5.81
N VAL A 190 -17.53 22.81 5.88
CA VAL A 190 -16.77 23.42 4.78
C VAL A 190 -16.43 22.42 3.66
N TYR A 191 -16.35 21.10 3.99
CA TYR A 191 -15.98 20.06 3.02
C TYR A 191 -17.15 19.42 2.26
N SER A 192 -18.39 19.67 2.65
CA SER A 192 -19.56 19.01 2.04
C SER A 192 -19.84 19.44 0.60
N ASN A 193 -19.44 20.62 0.18
CA ASN A 193 -19.68 21.13 -1.18
C ASN A 193 -18.63 20.62 -2.18
N THR A 194 -17.36 20.56 -1.78
CA THR A 194 -16.27 20.06 -2.64
C THR A 194 -16.40 18.56 -2.93
N LEU A 195 -16.92 17.79 -1.98
CA LEU A 195 -17.18 16.36 -2.13
C LEU A 195 -18.34 16.05 -3.10
N ARG A 196 -19.40 16.88 -3.13
CA ARG A 196 -20.51 16.73 -4.07
C ARG A 196 -20.13 17.06 -5.51
N ASP A 197 -19.25 18.03 -5.72
CA ASP A 197 -18.79 18.41 -7.05
C ASP A 197 -17.78 17.39 -7.62
N ALA A 198 -16.93 16.80 -6.77
CA ALA A 198 -16.08 15.69 -7.17
C ALA A 198 -16.85 14.41 -7.53
N GLN A 199 -18.00 14.16 -6.88
CA GLN A 199 -18.90 13.07 -7.26
C GLN A 199 -19.52 13.27 -8.65
N LYS A 200 -19.94 14.48 -8.99
CA LYS A 200 -20.53 14.78 -10.31
C LYS A 200 -19.52 14.64 -11.46
N SER A 201 -18.27 14.99 -11.25
CA SER A 201 -17.23 14.86 -12.28
C SER A 201 -16.72 13.43 -12.50
N CYS A 202 -17.09 12.47 -11.65
CA CYS A 202 -16.75 11.05 -11.80
C CYS A 202 -17.78 10.25 -12.62
N PHE A 203 -18.96 10.82 -12.90
CA PHE A 203 -20.03 10.17 -13.67
C PHE A 203 -20.30 10.85 -15.03
N ALA A 204 -19.47 11.81 -15.43
CA ALA A 204 -19.51 12.45 -16.75
C ALA A 204 -18.40 11.88 -17.66
#